data_f9d547d37987502dbc185801641b986d
#
_entry.id   f9d547d37987502dbc185801641b986d
#
_cell.length_a   1.000
_cell.length_b   1.000
_cell.length_c   1.000
_cell.angle_alpha   90.00
_cell.angle_beta   90.00
_cell.angle_gamma   90.00
#
_symmetry.space_group_name_H-M   'P 1'
#
loop_
_entity.id
_entity.type
_entity.pdbx_description
1 polymer ?
#
loop_
_entity_poly.entity_id
_entity_poly.type
_entity_poly.pdbx_seq_one_letter_code
_entity_poly.pdbx_strand_id
1 'polypeptide(L)'
;GADIEIGEYTINHQMDLILQDIYRRKPDFIGFSCYIWNISHVMEIVRDVKKVLPETEIWLGGPEVSYDAKKILEREPDVRGVMRGEGELTFTELVQEYLKREELPAAGLDLDHIPGITYRAENGEIVEHGPQRLLSLDEIPFYYDDMAGFENRIVYYESSRGCPFSCSYCLSSLDKAVRFRSIDKVLKEIQFFLDHQVSQVKFVDRTFNCNKSHATAIWKYIAQHDNGITNFHFEIGADLLGEEELEILKNMRPGLVQLEIGVQSTNDITIKEVSRKMDLVRLKEVVQKLRGF
;
A
#
# COMPACT_ATOMS: atom_id res chain seq x y z
N GLY A 1 21.27 -5.52 -15.72
CA GLY A 1 20.37 -5.12 -14.64
C GLY A 1 19.37 -6.23 -14.39
N ALA A 2 18.66 -6.19 -13.27
CA ALA A 2 17.60 -7.15 -12.97
C ALA A 2 16.49 -7.07 -14.01
N ASP A 3 15.98 -8.22 -14.42
CA ASP A 3 14.71 -8.33 -15.13
C ASP A 3 13.62 -8.56 -14.07
N ILE A 4 12.81 -7.53 -13.81
CA ILE A 4 11.78 -7.55 -12.78
C ILE A 4 10.41 -7.56 -13.47
N GLU A 5 9.67 -8.63 -13.28
CA GLU A 5 8.31 -8.76 -13.78
C GLU A 5 7.30 -8.69 -12.62
N ILE A 6 6.17 -8.03 -12.86
CA ILE A 6 5.04 -8.02 -11.93
C ILE A 6 4.00 -9.05 -12.39
N GLY A 7 3.66 -9.99 -11.51
CA GLY A 7 2.55 -10.93 -11.70
C GLY A 7 1.32 -10.46 -10.90
N GLU A 8 0.26 -10.05 -11.59
CA GLU A 8 -1.00 -9.64 -10.96
C GLU A 8 -2.02 -10.77 -10.99
N TYR A 9 -2.39 -11.27 -9.82
CA TYR A 9 -3.38 -12.33 -9.68
C TYR A 9 -4.46 -11.91 -8.68
N THR A 10 -5.62 -12.54 -8.79
CA THR A 10 -6.71 -12.38 -7.81
C THR A 10 -6.97 -13.72 -7.12
N ILE A 11 -7.58 -13.67 -5.93
CA ILE A 11 -7.98 -14.89 -5.19
C ILE A 11 -9.04 -15.73 -5.92
N ASN A 12 -9.60 -15.21 -7.02
CA ASN A 12 -10.54 -15.93 -7.89
C ASN A 12 -9.87 -16.67 -9.04
N HIS A 13 -8.58 -16.45 -9.27
CA HIS A 13 -7.84 -17.22 -10.26
C HIS A 13 -7.61 -18.65 -9.76
N GLN A 14 -7.69 -19.61 -10.68
CA GLN A 14 -7.36 -21.01 -10.36
C GLN A 14 -5.87 -21.12 -10.02
N MET A 15 -5.54 -21.80 -8.95
CA MET A 15 -4.16 -21.95 -8.45
C MET A 15 -3.24 -22.55 -9.50
N ASP A 16 -3.73 -23.53 -10.27
CA ASP A 16 -2.96 -24.16 -11.34
C ASP A 16 -2.54 -23.17 -12.44
N LEU A 17 -3.37 -22.16 -12.75
CA LEU A 17 -3.04 -21.15 -13.75
C LEU A 17 -1.95 -20.20 -13.24
N ILE A 18 -2.00 -19.84 -11.96
CA ILE A 18 -0.97 -19.04 -11.32
C ILE A 18 0.35 -19.81 -11.32
N LEU A 19 0.33 -21.08 -10.90
CA LEU A 19 1.51 -21.94 -10.88
C LEU A 19 2.11 -22.13 -12.29
N GLN A 20 1.27 -22.32 -13.31
CA GLN A 20 1.72 -22.43 -14.69
C GLN A 20 2.41 -21.14 -15.20
N ASP A 21 1.86 -19.97 -14.83
CA ASP A 21 2.45 -18.69 -15.22
C ASP A 21 3.81 -18.49 -14.54
N ILE A 22 3.92 -18.74 -13.26
CA ILE A 22 5.17 -18.71 -12.51
C ILE A 22 6.20 -19.70 -13.11
N TYR A 23 5.76 -20.93 -13.41
CA TYR A 23 6.62 -21.95 -14.00
C TYR A 23 7.18 -21.56 -15.39
N ARG A 24 6.37 -20.83 -16.19
CA ARG A 24 6.82 -20.34 -17.51
C ARG A 24 7.87 -19.24 -17.40
N ARG A 25 7.75 -18.38 -16.40
CA ARG A 25 8.68 -17.26 -16.15
C ARG A 25 10.02 -17.75 -15.57
N LYS A 26 10.04 -18.89 -14.85
CA LYS A 26 11.22 -19.49 -14.22
C LYS A 26 12.04 -18.46 -13.41
N PRO A 27 11.43 -17.76 -12.45
CA PRO A 27 12.13 -16.74 -11.70
C PRO A 27 13.19 -17.36 -10.77
N ASP A 28 14.33 -16.69 -10.62
CA ASP A 28 15.35 -17.05 -9.62
C ASP A 28 14.87 -16.68 -8.22
N PHE A 29 14.07 -15.61 -8.15
CA PHE A 29 13.55 -15.04 -6.92
C PHE A 29 12.08 -14.65 -7.11
N ILE A 30 11.22 -14.92 -6.10
CA ILE A 30 9.82 -14.47 -6.05
C ILE A 30 9.56 -13.72 -4.75
N GLY A 31 9.00 -12.50 -4.85
CA GLY A 31 8.42 -11.77 -3.75
C GLY A 31 6.90 -11.83 -3.76
N PHE A 32 6.26 -12.38 -2.73
CA PHE A 32 4.80 -12.36 -2.58
C PHE A 32 4.34 -11.24 -1.66
N SER A 33 3.33 -10.49 -2.10
CA SER A 33 2.63 -9.51 -1.26
C SER A 33 1.49 -10.19 -0.49
N CYS A 34 1.62 -10.23 0.85
CA CYS A 34 0.76 -11.00 1.74
C CYS A 34 -0.19 -10.13 2.54
N TYR A 35 -1.47 -10.40 2.38
CA TYR A 35 -2.59 -9.77 3.10
C TYR A 35 -3.50 -10.83 3.71
N ILE A 36 -4.33 -10.45 4.66
CA ILE A 36 -5.28 -11.36 5.35
C ILE A 36 -6.18 -12.15 4.39
N TRP A 37 -6.49 -11.57 3.23
CA TRP A 37 -7.38 -12.22 2.25
C TRP A 37 -6.68 -13.16 1.28
N ASN A 38 -5.35 -13.09 1.14
CA ASN A 38 -4.60 -13.93 0.18
C ASN A 38 -3.58 -14.88 0.81
N ILE A 39 -3.24 -14.72 2.08
CA ILE A 39 -2.15 -15.45 2.72
C ILE A 39 -2.28 -16.97 2.57
N SER A 40 -3.47 -17.53 2.71
CA SER A 40 -3.71 -18.97 2.55
C SER A 40 -3.38 -19.46 1.15
N HIS A 41 -3.78 -18.69 0.11
CA HIS A 41 -3.45 -18.98 -1.29
C HIS A 41 -1.95 -18.85 -1.56
N VAL A 42 -1.31 -17.81 -1.00
CA VAL A 42 0.14 -17.63 -1.13
C VAL A 42 0.90 -18.82 -0.56
N MET A 43 0.52 -19.31 0.63
CA MET A 43 1.19 -20.47 1.25
C MET A 43 0.99 -21.76 0.46
N GLU A 44 -0.15 -21.94 -0.19
CA GLU A 44 -0.38 -23.07 -1.09
C GLU A 44 0.52 -22.97 -2.35
N ILE A 45 0.54 -21.80 -3.00
CA ILE A 45 1.40 -21.53 -4.16
C ILE A 45 2.88 -21.73 -3.81
N VAL A 46 3.34 -21.24 -2.65
CA VAL A 46 4.73 -21.42 -2.18
C VAL A 46 5.13 -22.90 -2.20
N ARG A 47 4.30 -23.76 -1.60
CA ARG A 47 4.57 -25.21 -1.52
C ARG A 47 4.57 -25.86 -2.90
N ASP A 48 3.72 -25.42 -3.81
CA ASP A 48 3.63 -25.98 -5.15
C ASP A 48 4.75 -25.46 -6.06
N VAL A 49 5.14 -24.19 -5.94
CA VAL A 49 6.30 -23.64 -6.63
C VAL A 49 7.57 -24.41 -6.25
N LYS A 50 7.79 -24.69 -4.99
CA LYS A 50 8.99 -25.45 -4.56
C LYS A 50 9.04 -26.89 -5.07
N LYS A 51 7.89 -27.51 -5.42
CA LYS A 51 7.86 -28.83 -6.06
C LYS A 51 8.34 -28.78 -7.52
N VAL A 52 8.04 -27.70 -8.25
CA VAL A 52 8.31 -27.59 -9.69
C VAL A 52 9.52 -26.71 -10.02
N LEU A 53 9.87 -25.80 -9.12
CA LEU A 53 11.02 -24.89 -9.20
C LEU A 53 11.76 -24.89 -7.85
N PRO A 54 12.46 -25.97 -7.48
CA PRO A 54 13.08 -26.13 -6.17
C PRO A 54 14.16 -25.07 -5.87
N GLU A 55 14.83 -24.56 -6.88
CA GLU A 55 15.92 -23.59 -6.74
C GLU A 55 15.42 -22.15 -6.57
N THR A 56 14.16 -21.84 -6.96
CA THR A 56 13.60 -20.50 -6.83
C THR A 56 13.53 -20.08 -5.36
N GLU A 57 14.12 -18.97 -5.03
CA GLU A 57 14.06 -18.40 -3.68
C GLU A 57 12.78 -17.60 -3.46
N ILE A 58 12.08 -17.87 -2.36
CA ILE A 58 10.76 -17.30 -2.08
C ILE A 58 10.82 -16.38 -0.88
N TRP A 59 10.42 -15.14 -1.09
CA TRP A 59 10.32 -14.12 -0.07
C TRP A 59 8.87 -13.65 0.08
N LEU A 60 8.51 -13.29 1.29
CA LEU A 60 7.19 -12.74 1.60
C LEU A 60 7.33 -11.30 2.05
N GLY A 61 6.32 -10.49 1.78
CA GLY A 61 6.21 -9.12 2.28
C GLY A 61 4.75 -8.76 2.52
N GLY A 62 4.53 -7.60 3.10
CA GLY A 62 3.18 -7.11 3.35
C GLY A 62 2.71 -7.27 4.80
N PRO A 63 1.55 -6.70 5.13
CA PRO A 63 1.12 -6.53 6.51
C PRO A 63 0.82 -7.83 7.25
N GLU A 64 0.41 -8.90 6.56
CA GLU A 64 0.03 -10.16 7.21
C GLU A 64 1.24 -10.95 7.72
N VAL A 65 2.42 -10.71 7.17
CA VAL A 65 3.64 -11.46 7.52
C VAL A 65 4.66 -10.64 8.31
N SER A 66 4.52 -9.32 8.34
CA SER A 66 5.54 -8.42 8.91
C SER A 66 5.71 -8.54 10.43
N TYR A 67 4.65 -8.89 11.16
CA TYR A 67 4.65 -8.89 12.63
C TYR A 67 4.99 -10.23 13.25
N ASP A 68 4.78 -11.34 12.54
CA ASP A 68 5.03 -12.69 12.99
C ASP A 68 6.05 -13.43 12.09
N ALA A 69 6.96 -12.71 11.47
CA ALA A 69 7.90 -13.21 10.47
C ALA A 69 8.67 -14.46 10.93
N LYS A 70 9.20 -14.46 12.17
CA LYS A 70 9.90 -15.60 12.72
C LYS A 70 9.02 -16.84 12.81
N LYS A 71 7.79 -16.72 13.32
CA LYS A 71 6.85 -17.84 13.43
C LYS A 71 6.44 -18.39 12.07
N ILE A 72 6.34 -17.52 11.06
CA ILE A 72 6.05 -17.93 9.68
C ILE A 72 7.21 -18.77 9.15
N LEU A 73 8.44 -18.32 9.28
CA LEU A 73 9.61 -19.07 8.85
C LEU A 73 9.78 -20.39 9.59
N GLU A 74 9.42 -20.47 10.87
CA GLU A 74 9.43 -21.73 11.64
C GLU A 74 8.46 -22.78 11.08
N ARG A 75 7.30 -22.34 10.52
CA ARG A 75 6.25 -23.23 9.97
C ARG A 75 6.44 -23.54 8.49
N GLU A 76 7.00 -22.60 7.73
CA GLU A 76 7.10 -22.68 6.27
C GLU A 76 8.58 -22.75 5.85
N PRO A 77 9.13 -23.97 5.79
CA PRO A 77 10.55 -24.17 5.45
C PRO A 77 10.91 -23.78 4.03
N ASP A 78 9.92 -23.72 3.14
CA ASP A 78 10.06 -23.35 1.73
C ASP A 78 10.23 -21.83 1.52
N VAL A 79 10.00 -21.03 2.56
CA VAL A 79 10.17 -19.57 2.54
C VAL A 79 11.60 -19.22 2.99
N ARG A 80 12.33 -18.49 2.14
CA ARG A 80 13.67 -18.00 2.45
C ARG A 80 13.66 -16.89 3.48
N GLY A 81 12.72 -15.94 3.35
CA GLY A 81 12.64 -14.81 4.26
C GLY A 81 11.40 -13.98 4.11
N VAL A 82 11.28 -13.02 5.03
CA VAL A 82 10.19 -12.05 5.11
C VAL A 82 10.76 -10.64 5.13
N MET A 83 10.31 -9.80 4.21
CA MET A 83 10.52 -8.36 4.22
C MET A 83 9.46 -7.71 5.11
N ARG A 84 9.89 -7.03 6.17
CA ARG A 84 9.03 -6.45 7.20
C ARG A 84 8.90 -4.94 7.03
N GLY A 85 7.69 -4.42 7.23
CA GLY A 85 7.40 -3.00 7.12
C GLY A 85 7.27 -2.52 5.68
N GLU A 86 7.80 -1.33 5.38
CA GLU A 86 7.78 -0.75 4.04
C GLU A 86 8.82 -1.42 3.15
N GLY A 87 8.38 -1.79 1.95
CA GLY A 87 9.17 -2.66 1.07
C GLY A 87 10.17 -1.93 0.16
N GLU A 88 10.02 -0.63 -0.06
CA GLU A 88 10.72 0.10 -1.12
C GLU A 88 12.26 -0.04 -1.02
N LEU A 89 12.83 0.22 0.16
CA LEU A 89 14.27 0.06 0.37
C LEU A 89 14.68 -1.39 0.53
N THR A 90 13.98 -2.11 1.40
CA THR A 90 14.31 -3.51 1.72
C THR A 90 14.30 -4.38 0.47
N PHE A 91 13.30 -4.23 -0.41
CA PHE A 91 13.25 -4.95 -1.68
C PHE A 91 14.39 -4.54 -2.61
N THR A 92 14.68 -3.24 -2.71
CA THR A 92 15.77 -2.74 -3.55
C THR A 92 17.12 -3.30 -3.12
N GLU A 93 17.42 -3.24 -1.82
CA GLU A 93 18.68 -3.77 -1.25
C GLU A 93 18.77 -5.29 -1.45
N LEU A 94 17.67 -6.01 -1.24
CA LEU A 94 17.61 -7.44 -1.45
C LEU A 94 17.90 -7.83 -2.91
N VAL A 95 17.24 -7.19 -3.88
CA VAL A 95 17.48 -7.42 -5.30
C VAL A 95 18.93 -7.13 -5.68
N GLN A 96 19.52 -6.06 -5.15
CA GLN A 96 20.92 -5.74 -5.39
C GLN A 96 21.87 -6.85 -4.92
N GLU A 97 21.58 -7.50 -3.77
CA GLU A 97 22.38 -8.63 -3.30
C GLU A 97 22.24 -9.87 -4.20
N TYR A 98 21.04 -10.15 -4.70
CA TYR A 98 20.85 -11.23 -5.66
C TYR A 98 21.64 -10.99 -6.96
N LEU A 99 21.65 -9.75 -7.46
CA LEU A 99 22.45 -9.38 -8.64
C LEU A 99 23.96 -9.50 -8.40
N LYS A 100 24.45 -9.09 -7.22
CA LYS A 100 25.87 -9.27 -6.85
C LYS A 100 26.26 -10.75 -6.80
N ARG A 101 25.37 -11.61 -6.27
CA ARG A 101 25.59 -13.05 -6.25
C ARG A 101 25.71 -13.64 -7.66
N GLU A 102 24.90 -13.19 -8.62
CA GLU A 102 25.00 -13.62 -10.02
C GLU A 102 26.34 -13.23 -10.66
N GLU A 103 26.82 -12.00 -10.38
CA GLU A 103 28.10 -11.51 -10.90
C GLU A 103 29.31 -12.18 -10.22
N LEU A 104 29.20 -12.50 -8.92
CA LEU A 104 30.24 -13.06 -8.07
C LEU A 104 29.73 -14.26 -7.25
N PRO A 105 29.46 -15.42 -7.90
CA PRO A 105 28.85 -16.57 -7.20
C PRO A 105 29.64 -17.07 -5.99
N ALA A 106 30.96 -16.91 -6.00
CA ALA A 106 31.85 -17.35 -4.91
C ALA A 106 31.69 -16.49 -3.63
N ALA A 107 31.11 -15.30 -3.73
CA ALA A 107 30.90 -14.43 -2.57
C ALA A 107 29.70 -14.86 -1.69
N GLY A 108 28.79 -15.68 -2.24
CA GLY A 108 27.54 -16.04 -1.56
C GLY A 108 26.54 -14.87 -1.52
N LEU A 109 25.46 -15.07 -0.78
CA LEU A 109 24.42 -14.04 -0.56
C LEU A 109 24.66 -13.40 0.83
N ASP A 110 25.09 -12.14 0.84
CA ASP A 110 25.30 -11.38 2.09
C ASP A 110 24.04 -10.60 2.45
N LEU A 111 23.25 -11.13 3.38
CA LEU A 111 22.03 -10.52 3.88
C LEU A 111 22.23 -9.74 5.20
N ASP A 112 23.40 -9.83 5.82
CA ASP A 112 23.63 -9.33 7.18
C ASP A 112 23.54 -7.82 7.31
N HIS A 113 23.68 -7.10 6.21
CA HIS A 113 23.61 -5.64 6.20
C HIS A 113 22.23 -5.08 5.81
N ILE A 114 21.23 -5.92 5.46
CA ILE A 114 19.91 -5.47 5.01
C ILE A 114 18.95 -5.33 6.21
N PRO A 115 18.53 -4.12 6.60
CA PRO A 115 17.51 -3.94 7.63
C PRO A 115 16.12 -4.36 7.12
N GLY A 116 15.21 -4.61 8.07
CA GLY A 116 13.81 -4.91 7.75
C GLY A 116 13.56 -6.33 7.24
N ILE A 117 14.52 -7.24 7.30
CA ILE A 117 14.31 -8.65 6.95
C ILE A 117 14.34 -9.58 8.17
N THR A 118 13.64 -10.69 8.02
CA THR A 118 13.83 -11.91 8.82
C THR A 118 14.02 -13.05 7.84
N TYR A 119 15.11 -13.82 7.95
CA TYR A 119 15.44 -14.81 6.94
C TYR A 119 16.03 -16.08 7.54
N ARG A 120 16.04 -17.16 6.78
CA ARG A 120 16.69 -18.42 7.11
C ARG A 120 18.09 -18.41 6.53
N ALA A 121 19.10 -18.45 7.40
CA ALA A 121 20.48 -18.56 7.01
C ALA A 121 20.78 -19.97 6.43
N GLU A 122 21.93 -20.14 5.78
CA GLU A 122 22.32 -21.42 5.16
C GLU A 122 22.45 -22.56 6.19
N ASN A 123 22.82 -22.25 7.44
CA ASN A 123 22.87 -23.21 8.54
C ASN A 123 21.47 -23.58 9.11
N GLY A 124 20.39 -23.02 8.54
CA GLY A 124 19.01 -23.22 8.97
C GLY A 124 18.54 -22.32 10.11
N GLU A 125 19.41 -21.48 10.66
CA GLU A 125 19.06 -20.52 11.72
C GLU A 125 18.17 -19.41 11.16
N ILE A 126 17.19 -18.96 11.96
CA ILE A 126 16.35 -17.81 11.60
C ILE A 126 16.95 -16.55 12.22
N VAL A 127 17.40 -15.66 11.36
CA VAL A 127 18.02 -14.36 11.71
C VAL A 127 16.99 -13.27 11.53
N GLU A 128 16.89 -12.36 12.48
CA GLU A 128 16.00 -11.20 12.44
C GLU A 128 16.81 -9.92 12.59
N HIS A 129 16.69 -9.02 11.60
CA HIS A 129 17.36 -7.72 11.63
C HIS A 129 16.45 -6.64 12.24
N GLY A 130 17.05 -5.51 12.60
CA GLY A 130 16.31 -4.33 13.02
C GLY A 130 15.42 -3.78 11.89
N PRO A 131 14.48 -2.84 12.21
CA PRO A 131 13.60 -2.25 11.21
C PRO A 131 14.37 -1.44 10.16
N GLN A 132 13.85 -1.39 8.93
CA GLN A 132 14.34 -0.47 7.91
C GLN A 132 13.99 0.97 8.27
N ARG A 133 14.79 1.94 7.80
CA ARG A 133 14.46 3.36 7.92
C ARG A 133 13.19 3.69 7.14
N LEU A 134 12.42 4.62 7.66
CA LEU A 134 11.26 5.15 6.94
C LEU A 134 11.73 6.16 5.88
N LEU A 135 11.24 6.01 4.65
CA LEU A 135 11.47 6.97 3.57
C LEU A 135 10.63 8.23 3.77
N SER A 136 11.16 9.38 3.37
CA SER A 136 10.29 10.50 3.00
C SER A 136 9.47 10.10 1.78
N LEU A 137 8.18 10.45 1.74
CA LEU A 137 7.37 10.13 0.56
C LEU A 137 7.87 10.87 -0.69
N ASP A 138 8.67 11.92 -0.52
CA ASP A 138 9.31 12.61 -1.63
C ASP A 138 10.48 11.84 -2.24
N GLU A 139 11.03 10.84 -1.54
CA GLU A 139 12.05 9.94 -2.08
C GLU A 139 11.44 8.84 -2.97
N ILE A 140 10.14 8.55 -2.80
CA ILE A 140 9.45 7.54 -3.60
C ILE A 140 9.16 8.12 -4.99
N PRO A 141 9.62 7.49 -6.09
CA PRO A 141 9.36 7.99 -7.43
C PRO A 141 7.87 7.93 -7.79
N PHE A 142 7.44 8.85 -8.62
CA PHE A 142 6.16 8.75 -9.32
C PHE A 142 6.36 7.87 -10.55
N TYR A 143 5.77 6.70 -10.57
CA TYR A 143 6.02 5.69 -11.60
C TYR A 143 4.92 5.55 -12.67
N TYR A 144 3.95 6.45 -12.67
CA TYR A 144 3.04 6.61 -13.79
C TYR A 144 3.71 7.53 -14.82
N ASP A 145 4.56 6.98 -15.67
CA ASP A 145 5.25 7.72 -16.73
C ASP A 145 4.40 7.82 -18.01
N ASP A 146 3.57 6.82 -18.25
CA ASP A 146 2.46 6.86 -19.20
C ASP A 146 1.22 6.17 -18.58
N MET A 147 0.10 6.20 -19.28
CA MET A 147 -1.14 5.56 -18.85
C MET A 147 -1.53 4.35 -19.70
N ALA A 148 -0.61 3.85 -20.54
CA ALA A 148 -0.83 2.66 -21.33
C ALA A 148 -1.08 1.43 -20.43
N GLY A 149 -2.17 0.72 -20.68
CA GLY A 149 -2.59 -0.43 -19.87
C GLY A 149 -3.39 -0.08 -18.62
N PHE A 150 -3.64 1.21 -18.35
CA PHE A 150 -4.50 1.66 -17.25
C PHE A 150 -5.90 2.11 -17.73
N GLU A 151 -6.20 1.96 -19.01
CA GLU A 151 -7.52 2.28 -19.53
C GLU A 151 -8.60 1.46 -18.80
N ASN A 152 -9.63 2.14 -18.32
CA ASN A 152 -10.74 1.55 -17.56
C ASN A 152 -10.33 0.88 -16.23
N ARG A 153 -9.16 1.22 -15.68
CA ARG A 153 -8.73 0.80 -14.34
C ARG A 153 -8.83 1.96 -13.35
N ILE A 154 -9.01 1.62 -12.09
CA ILE A 154 -8.81 2.56 -10.99
C ILE A 154 -7.30 2.73 -10.80
N VAL A 155 -6.84 3.97 -10.84
CA VAL A 155 -5.44 4.33 -10.55
C VAL A 155 -5.33 4.66 -9.07
N TYR A 156 -4.37 4.05 -8.39
CA TYR A 156 -4.14 4.27 -6.96
C TYR A 156 -3.03 5.30 -6.75
N TYR A 157 -3.25 6.25 -5.86
CA TYR A 157 -2.31 7.31 -5.55
C TYR A 157 -2.17 7.51 -4.04
N GLU A 158 -0.95 7.74 -3.55
CA GLU A 158 -0.65 7.96 -2.15
C GLU A 158 -0.05 9.37 -1.95
N SER A 159 -0.77 10.26 -1.25
CA SER A 159 -0.26 11.58 -0.88
C SER A 159 0.22 11.63 0.57
N SER A 160 -0.23 10.69 1.40
CA SER A 160 0.21 10.54 2.77
C SER A 160 0.19 9.08 3.22
N ARG A 161 1.10 8.71 4.11
CA ARG A 161 1.21 7.37 4.70
C ARG A 161 1.19 7.45 6.22
N GLY A 162 0.46 6.51 6.85
CA GLY A 162 0.21 6.47 8.27
C GLY A 162 -1.19 6.97 8.64
N CYS A 163 -1.55 6.86 9.92
CA CYS A 163 -2.84 7.33 10.44
C CYS A 163 -2.67 7.86 11.87
N PRO A 164 -3.17 9.07 12.20
CA PRO A 164 -3.01 9.64 13.53
C PRO A 164 -3.92 9.01 14.59
N PHE A 165 -4.85 8.14 14.15
CA PHE A 165 -5.83 7.50 15.05
C PHE A 165 -5.32 6.16 15.58
N SER A 166 -5.97 5.68 16.67
CA SER A 166 -5.55 4.50 17.43
C SER A 166 -6.64 3.43 17.49
N CYS A 167 -7.45 3.30 16.42
CA CYS A 167 -8.52 2.31 16.38
C CYS A 167 -7.98 0.91 16.58
N SER A 168 -8.47 0.19 17.61
CA SER A 168 -7.91 -1.10 18.04
C SER A 168 -8.03 -2.24 17.03
N TYR A 169 -8.94 -2.12 16.08
CA TYR A 169 -9.17 -3.09 15.00
C TYR A 169 -8.37 -2.79 13.72
N CYS A 170 -7.67 -1.65 13.66
CA CYS A 170 -7.04 -1.17 12.44
C CYS A 170 -5.52 -1.31 12.50
N LEU A 171 -4.96 -2.00 11.52
CA LEU A 171 -3.50 -2.17 11.41
C LEU A 171 -2.77 -0.83 11.27
N SER A 172 -3.37 0.16 10.59
CA SER A 172 -2.77 1.50 10.45
C SER A 172 -2.63 2.27 11.76
N SER A 173 -3.19 1.77 12.87
CA SER A 173 -3.00 2.34 14.20
C SER A 173 -1.64 2.02 14.82
N LEU A 174 -0.87 1.11 14.23
CA LEU A 174 0.46 0.72 14.69
C LEU A 174 1.51 1.77 14.32
N ASP A 175 1.40 2.36 13.12
CA ASP A 175 2.22 3.50 12.70
C ASP A 175 1.43 4.80 12.82
N LYS A 176 1.72 5.57 13.87
CA LYS A 176 1.05 6.86 14.16
C LYS A 176 1.72 8.06 13.51
N ALA A 177 2.88 7.88 12.94
CA ALA A 177 3.61 8.95 12.25
C ALA A 177 3.04 9.14 10.85
N VAL A 178 2.20 10.16 10.67
CA VAL A 178 1.71 10.52 9.34
C VAL A 178 2.79 11.30 8.60
N ARG A 179 3.25 10.77 7.47
CA ARG A 179 4.19 11.42 6.56
C ARG A 179 3.44 11.89 5.32
N PHE A 180 3.75 13.07 4.84
CA PHE A 180 3.11 13.68 3.67
C PHE A 180 4.12 13.83 2.55
N ARG A 181 3.68 13.56 1.34
CA ARG A 181 4.36 13.98 0.13
C ARG A 181 4.25 15.50 0.00
N SER A 182 5.30 16.18 -0.45
CA SER A 182 5.27 17.64 -0.58
C SER A 182 4.15 18.07 -1.52
N ILE A 183 3.45 19.15 -1.14
CA ILE A 183 2.27 19.58 -1.89
C ILE A 183 2.60 19.90 -3.34
N ASP A 184 3.78 20.47 -3.63
CA ASP A 184 4.20 20.79 -4.99
C ASP A 184 4.34 19.55 -5.87
N LYS A 185 4.80 18.40 -5.31
CA LYS A 185 4.84 17.13 -6.02
C LYS A 185 3.44 16.58 -6.24
N VAL A 186 2.62 16.56 -5.18
CA VAL A 186 1.24 16.08 -5.25
C VAL A 186 0.45 16.83 -6.34
N LEU A 187 0.56 18.15 -6.39
CA LEU A 187 -0.18 18.94 -7.40
C LEU A 187 0.31 18.67 -8.83
N LYS A 188 1.61 18.46 -9.03
CA LYS A 188 2.15 18.05 -10.34
C LYS A 188 1.66 16.67 -10.78
N GLU A 189 1.60 15.73 -9.85
CA GLU A 189 1.16 14.36 -10.09
C GLU A 189 -0.35 14.30 -10.34
N ILE A 190 -1.14 15.11 -9.64
CA ILE A 190 -2.57 15.30 -9.93
C ILE A 190 -2.77 15.88 -11.34
N GLN A 191 -1.96 16.89 -11.72
CA GLN A 191 -2.02 17.47 -13.06
C GLN A 191 -1.73 16.42 -14.13
N PHE A 192 -0.75 15.53 -13.90
CA PHE A 192 -0.48 14.43 -14.81
C PHE A 192 -1.74 13.55 -15.04
N PHE A 193 -2.46 13.19 -13.98
CA PHE A 193 -3.69 12.40 -14.12
C PHE A 193 -4.81 13.16 -14.86
N LEU A 194 -4.92 14.46 -14.62
CA LEU A 194 -5.88 15.32 -15.32
C LEU A 194 -5.56 15.45 -16.82
N ASP A 195 -4.27 15.64 -17.16
CA ASP A 195 -3.81 15.77 -18.54
C ASP A 195 -4.01 14.46 -19.34
N HIS A 196 -3.86 13.31 -18.67
CA HIS A 196 -4.08 11.99 -19.27
C HIS A 196 -5.54 11.52 -19.19
N GLN A 197 -6.45 12.39 -18.71
CA GLN A 197 -7.89 12.09 -18.62
C GLN A 197 -8.20 10.78 -17.90
N VAL A 198 -7.44 10.47 -16.83
CA VAL A 198 -7.62 9.27 -16.03
C VAL A 198 -9.05 9.27 -15.47
N SER A 199 -9.81 8.22 -15.74
CA SER A 199 -11.23 8.18 -15.37
C SER A 199 -11.44 8.18 -13.85
N GLN A 200 -10.61 7.48 -13.08
CA GLN A 200 -10.69 7.45 -11.63
C GLN A 200 -9.32 7.33 -10.96
N VAL A 201 -9.03 8.24 -10.03
CA VAL A 201 -7.86 8.21 -9.15
C VAL A 201 -8.34 7.99 -7.72
N LYS A 202 -7.98 6.85 -7.12
CA LYS A 202 -8.27 6.55 -5.70
C LYS A 202 -7.06 6.86 -4.83
N PHE A 203 -7.21 7.84 -3.94
CA PHE A 203 -6.23 8.09 -2.89
C PHE A 203 -6.29 6.95 -1.87
N VAL A 204 -5.12 6.38 -1.54
CA VAL A 204 -5.00 5.29 -0.56
C VAL A 204 -4.60 5.79 0.83
N ASP A 205 -4.59 7.09 1.01
CA ASP A 205 -4.41 7.78 2.31
C ASP A 205 -5.44 7.31 3.32
N ARG A 206 -5.00 6.85 4.49
CA ARG A 206 -5.88 6.22 5.51
C ARG A 206 -6.89 7.15 6.15
N THR A 207 -6.59 8.44 6.20
CA THR A 207 -7.51 9.52 6.57
C THR A 207 -7.01 10.77 5.87
N PHE A 208 -7.41 10.94 4.63
CA PHE A 208 -6.90 11.99 3.74
C PHE A 208 -6.93 13.38 4.37
N ASN A 209 -8.01 13.74 5.05
CA ASN A 209 -8.23 15.06 5.65
C ASN A 209 -7.72 15.18 7.11
N CYS A 210 -6.82 14.30 7.55
CA CYS A 210 -6.21 14.43 8.89
C CYS A 210 -5.28 15.66 8.99
N ASN A 211 -4.76 16.14 7.85
CA ASN A 211 -4.09 17.44 7.75
C ASN A 211 -4.94 18.37 6.88
N LYS A 212 -5.57 19.34 7.56
CA LYS A 212 -6.49 20.27 6.92
C LYS A 212 -5.85 21.07 5.76
N SER A 213 -4.65 21.62 5.97
CA SER A 213 -3.98 22.44 4.95
C SER A 213 -3.63 21.65 3.71
N HIS A 214 -3.16 20.40 3.89
CA HIS A 214 -2.84 19.49 2.79
C HIS A 214 -4.08 19.13 1.98
N ALA A 215 -5.14 18.68 2.65
CA ALA A 215 -6.39 18.33 1.99
C ALA A 215 -7.04 19.51 1.25
N THR A 216 -7.10 20.67 1.91
CA THR A 216 -7.66 21.91 1.33
C THR A 216 -6.90 22.34 0.07
N ALA A 217 -5.55 22.26 0.07
CA ALA A 217 -4.75 22.61 -1.09
C ALA A 217 -5.03 21.68 -2.27
N ILE A 218 -5.13 20.37 -2.04
CA ILE A 218 -5.43 19.37 -3.06
C ILE A 218 -6.84 19.58 -3.62
N TRP A 219 -7.86 19.71 -2.78
CA TRP A 219 -9.24 19.92 -3.23
C TRP A 219 -9.43 21.24 -4.00
N LYS A 220 -8.80 22.33 -3.57
CA LYS A 220 -8.79 23.59 -4.32
C LYS A 220 -8.18 23.40 -5.70
N TYR A 221 -7.05 22.71 -5.77
CA TYR A 221 -6.38 22.47 -7.06
C TYR A 221 -7.24 21.65 -8.01
N ILE A 222 -7.82 20.54 -7.52
CA ILE A 222 -8.71 19.68 -8.31
C ILE A 222 -9.93 20.49 -8.83
N ALA A 223 -10.54 21.29 -7.96
CA ALA A 223 -11.69 22.12 -8.36
C ALA A 223 -11.34 23.17 -9.43
N GLN A 224 -10.13 23.74 -9.38
CA GLN A 224 -9.66 24.75 -10.33
C GLN A 224 -9.23 24.18 -11.69
N HIS A 225 -8.80 22.91 -11.72
CA HIS A 225 -8.26 22.25 -12.91
C HIS A 225 -9.13 21.09 -13.40
N ASP A 226 -10.41 21.06 -13.01
CA ASP A 226 -11.34 20.00 -13.41
C ASP A 226 -11.41 19.87 -14.93
N ASN A 227 -11.07 18.70 -15.45
CA ASN A 227 -11.12 18.36 -16.87
C ASN A 227 -12.49 17.83 -17.34
N GLY A 228 -13.49 17.76 -16.45
CA GLY A 228 -14.82 17.23 -16.74
C GLY A 228 -14.92 15.69 -16.81
N ILE A 229 -13.81 14.97 -16.66
CA ILE A 229 -13.72 13.51 -16.83
C ILE A 229 -13.29 12.84 -15.52
N THR A 230 -12.14 13.24 -14.96
CA THR A 230 -11.50 12.56 -13.83
C THR A 230 -12.36 12.63 -12.58
N ASN A 231 -12.50 11.49 -11.91
CA ASN A 231 -13.04 11.37 -10.54
C ASN A 231 -11.91 11.10 -9.56
N PHE A 232 -11.92 11.78 -8.43
CA PHE A 232 -10.98 11.57 -7.33
C PHE A 232 -11.70 10.98 -6.12
N HIS A 233 -11.25 9.82 -5.64
CA HIS A 233 -11.84 9.13 -4.51
C HIS A 233 -10.96 9.26 -3.27
N PHE A 234 -11.54 9.68 -2.14
CA PHE A 234 -10.84 9.93 -0.88
C PHE A 234 -11.50 9.19 0.30
N GLU A 235 -10.69 8.57 1.16
CA GLU A 235 -11.12 8.08 2.46
C GLU A 235 -10.95 9.19 3.52
N ILE A 236 -12.03 9.64 4.15
CA ILE A 236 -12.03 10.80 5.03
C ILE A 236 -12.63 10.54 6.41
N GLY A 237 -12.23 11.35 7.41
CA GLY A 237 -12.98 11.55 8.63
C GLY A 237 -13.98 12.71 8.42
N ALA A 238 -15.27 12.40 8.29
CA ALA A 238 -16.25 13.45 7.98
C ALA A 238 -16.42 14.47 9.10
N ASP A 239 -16.26 14.06 10.35
CA ASP A 239 -16.28 14.94 11.52
C ASP A 239 -15.10 15.92 11.60
N LEU A 240 -14.04 15.68 10.79
CA LEU A 240 -12.89 16.59 10.66
C LEU A 240 -13.15 17.74 9.67
N LEU A 241 -14.18 17.64 8.82
CA LEU A 241 -14.47 18.67 7.82
C LEU A 241 -14.95 19.98 8.47
N GLY A 242 -14.29 21.07 8.14
CA GLY A 242 -14.69 22.42 8.48
C GLY A 242 -15.57 23.08 7.41
N GLU A 243 -16.02 24.31 7.67
CA GLU A 243 -16.88 25.04 6.73
C GLU A 243 -16.15 25.38 5.41
N GLU A 244 -14.83 25.63 5.46
CA GLU A 244 -14.04 25.92 4.27
C GLU A 244 -14.01 24.72 3.31
N GLU A 245 -13.71 23.52 3.81
CA GLU A 245 -13.69 22.30 3.02
C GLU A 245 -15.08 21.96 2.48
N LEU A 246 -16.13 22.14 3.27
CA LEU A 246 -17.50 21.92 2.84
C LEU A 246 -17.89 22.89 1.71
N GLU A 247 -17.48 24.16 1.78
CA GLU A 247 -17.76 25.13 0.72
C GLU A 247 -17.00 24.80 -0.56
N ILE A 248 -15.76 24.32 -0.48
CA ILE A 248 -15.00 23.84 -1.64
C ILE A 248 -15.72 22.66 -2.31
N LEU A 249 -16.08 21.63 -1.52
CA LEU A 249 -16.74 20.42 -2.02
C LEU A 249 -18.10 20.74 -2.66
N LYS A 250 -18.89 21.65 -2.07
CA LYS A 250 -20.19 22.09 -2.55
C LYS A 250 -20.12 22.72 -3.95
N ASN A 251 -19.04 23.43 -4.23
CA ASN A 251 -18.86 24.15 -5.50
C ASN A 251 -18.18 23.30 -6.58
N MET A 252 -17.89 22.03 -6.30
CA MET A 252 -17.32 21.10 -7.28
C MET A 252 -18.39 20.56 -8.24
N ARG A 253 -17.95 20.19 -9.43
CA ARG A 253 -18.79 19.45 -10.39
C ARG A 253 -19.28 18.14 -9.76
N PRO A 254 -20.57 17.77 -9.90
CA PRO A 254 -21.03 16.45 -9.51
C PRO A 254 -20.19 15.35 -10.15
N GLY A 255 -19.69 14.39 -9.33
CA GLY A 255 -18.84 13.31 -9.77
C GLY A 255 -17.34 13.63 -9.87
N LEU A 256 -16.90 14.87 -9.60
CA LEU A 256 -15.47 15.18 -9.52
C LEU A 256 -14.80 14.51 -8.30
N VAL A 257 -15.49 14.51 -7.16
CA VAL A 257 -15.00 13.90 -5.92
C VAL A 257 -15.99 12.86 -5.41
N GLN A 258 -15.45 11.73 -4.98
CA GLN A 258 -16.14 10.69 -4.23
C GLN A 258 -15.53 10.57 -2.84
N LEU A 259 -16.36 10.59 -1.80
CA LEU A 259 -15.92 10.50 -0.42
C LEU A 259 -16.34 9.16 0.20
N GLU A 260 -15.37 8.44 0.73
CA GLU A 260 -15.59 7.24 1.53
C GLU A 260 -15.49 7.59 3.01
N ILE A 261 -16.56 7.33 3.77
CA ILE A 261 -16.69 7.72 5.18
C ILE A 261 -16.92 6.47 6.03
N GLY A 262 -15.91 6.11 6.82
CA GLY A 262 -16.02 5.00 7.77
C GLY A 262 -16.72 5.44 9.05
N VAL A 263 -17.95 4.96 9.30
CA VAL A 263 -18.69 5.23 10.55
C VAL A 263 -18.44 4.17 11.61
N GLN A 264 -18.39 2.90 11.22
CA GLN A 264 -18.17 1.69 12.01
C GLN A 264 -19.29 1.41 13.04
N SER A 265 -19.60 2.37 13.92
CA SER A 265 -20.66 2.27 14.92
C SER A 265 -21.21 3.65 15.26
N THR A 266 -22.48 3.72 15.64
CA THR A 266 -23.12 4.91 16.23
C THR A 266 -23.34 4.77 17.74
N ASN A 267 -22.82 3.70 18.33
CA ASN A 267 -22.90 3.45 19.78
C ASN A 267 -21.63 3.99 20.45
N ASP A 268 -21.80 4.98 21.35
CA ASP A 268 -20.69 5.64 22.04
C ASP A 268 -19.81 4.69 22.87
N ILE A 269 -20.42 3.65 23.46
CA ILE A 269 -19.69 2.65 24.25
C ILE A 269 -18.76 1.87 23.32
N THR A 270 -19.29 1.37 22.22
CA THR A 270 -18.51 0.62 21.22
C THR A 270 -17.38 1.45 20.63
N ILE A 271 -17.66 2.72 20.26
CA ILE A 271 -16.65 3.63 19.72
C ILE A 271 -15.51 3.85 20.73
N LYS A 272 -15.84 4.02 22.00
CA LYS A 272 -14.85 4.18 23.07
C LYS A 272 -14.03 2.90 23.30
N GLU A 273 -14.67 1.75 23.31
CA GLU A 273 -14.01 0.43 23.50
C GLU A 273 -13.01 0.13 22.37
N VAL A 274 -13.36 0.47 21.13
CA VAL A 274 -12.43 0.28 19.99
C VAL A 274 -11.45 1.45 19.82
N SER A 275 -11.34 2.34 20.81
CA SER A 275 -10.42 3.49 20.80
C SER A 275 -10.55 4.39 19.56
N ARG A 276 -11.73 4.41 18.93
CA ARG A 276 -12.01 5.29 17.81
C ARG A 276 -12.38 6.69 18.31
N LYS A 277 -11.73 7.71 17.80
CA LYS A 277 -12.08 9.11 18.03
C LYS A 277 -12.98 9.58 16.90
N MET A 278 -14.23 9.93 17.20
CA MET A 278 -15.20 10.43 16.22
C MET A 278 -16.28 11.23 16.95
N ASP A 279 -16.58 12.41 16.45
CA ASP A 279 -17.71 13.22 16.90
C ASP A 279 -18.97 12.83 16.10
N LEU A 280 -19.85 12.02 16.71
CA LEU A 280 -21.08 11.53 16.04
C LEU A 280 -22.07 12.65 15.72
N VAL A 281 -22.13 13.71 16.52
CA VAL A 281 -23.03 14.84 16.27
C VAL A 281 -22.54 15.60 15.03
N ARG A 282 -21.26 15.96 15.03
CA ARG A 282 -20.64 16.64 13.89
C ARG A 282 -20.67 15.78 12.63
N LEU A 283 -20.38 14.47 12.74
CA LEU A 283 -20.48 13.52 11.62
C LEU A 283 -21.86 13.59 10.97
N LYS A 284 -22.94 13.52 11.77
CA LYS A 284 -24.31 13.57 11.25
C LYS A 284 -24.61 14.88 10.54
N GLU A 285 -24.23 16.01 11.12
CA GLU A 285 -24.40 17.33 10.51
C GLU A 285 -23.68 17.44 9.15
N VAL A 286 -22.42 17.01 9.12
CA VAL A 286 -21.59 17.06 7.92
C VAL A 286 -22.14 16.15 6.82
N VAL A 287 -22.52 14.92 7.16
CA VAL A 287 -23.12 14.00 6.17
C VAL A 287 -24.43 14.54 5.62
N GLN A 288 -25.25 15.21 6.46
CA GLN A 288 -26.47 15.87 5.97
C GLN A 288 -26.17 17.02 5.00
N LYS A 289 -25.15 17.84 5.27
CA LYS A 289 -24.69 18.90 4.36
C LYS A 289 -24.19 18.31 3.03
N LEU A 290 -23.32 17.31 3.08
CA LEU A 290 -22.75 16.66 1.89
C LEU A 290 -23.82 16.02 0.98
N ARG A 291 -24.92 15.51 1.56
CA ARG A 291 -26.03 14.95 0.78
C ARG A 291 -26.90 16.01 0.09
N GLY A 292 -26.75 17.27 0.46
CA GLY A 292 -27.44 18.40 -0.13
C GLY A 292 -26.66 19.09 -1.27
N PHE A 293 -25.47 18.60 -1.59
CA PHE A 293 -24.56 19.16 -2.61
C PHE A 293 -24.82 18.59 -4.00
#